data_83b69d807e5e3daa7d01881b8ba4a733
#
_entry.id   83b69d807e5e3daa7d01881b8ba4a733
#
_cell.length_a   1.000
_cell.length_b   1.000
_cell.length_c   1.000
_cell.angle_alpha   90.00
_cell.angle_beta   90.00
_cell.angle_gamma   90.00
#
_symmetry.space_group_name_H-M   'P 1'
#
loop_
_entity.id
_entity.type
_entity.pdbx_description
1 polymer ?
#
loop_
_entity_poly.entity_id
_entity_poly.type
_entity_poly.pdbx_seq_one_letter_code
_entity_poly.pdbx_strand_id
1 'polypeptide(L)'
;MYKKLLLPFLISVSLMSASLCYASEGQGMLSPSTGSSDSVFGGSSSDESEPVTDARLQALLNKLQVQLPTDNGSWSVYICDLPGESEGGLNAGSMQSASLIKLYIMGAVYEQYDTIISQYGKEAVDSALYSMITVSDNDCANTLVNDLGNGNSSAGMQAVNSFCQTHGYTDTSMGRLLLADTSTGDNYTSAEDCADFLKEIYDEEDSDFSHASDMYALLKAQTRRNKIPAQLPQGVKVANKTGELSDVENDAGILYDSENDLVIVFLSQNLVNASAA
;
A
#
# COMPACT_ATOMS: atom_id res chain seq x y z
N MET A 1 -11.65 16.89 17.64
CA MET A 1 -12.07 18.01 16.79
C MET A 1 -11.43 17.97 15.41
N TYR A 2 -10.36 17.21 15.20
CA TYR A 2 -9.58 17.11 13.95
C TYR A 2 -10.14 16.14 12.91
N LYS A 3 -10.98 15.17 13.30
CA LYS A 3 -11.59 14.17 12.38
C LYS A 3 -12.46 14.74 11.24
N LYS A 4 -12.81 16.02 11.28
CA LYS A 4 -13.69 16.63 10.26
C LYS A 4 -12.97 17.41 9.16
N LEU A 5 -11.64 17.51 9.19
CA LEU A 5 -10.91 18.40 8.28
C LEU A 5 -10.32 17.73 7.05
N LEU A 6 -10.05 16.42 7.09
CA LEU A 6 -9.49 15.69 5.95
C LEU A 6 -10.57 15.34 4.90
N LEU A 7 -11.80 15.09 5.32
CA LEU A 7 -12.88 14.62 4.46
C LEU A 7 -13.33 15.59 3.35
N PRO A 8 -13.52 16.92 3.61
CA PRO A 8 -13.92 17.83 2.54
C PRO A 8 -12.91 17.94 1.41
N PHE A 9 -11.71 17.44 1.65
CA PHE A 9 -10.55 17.60 0.79
C PHE A 9 -10.43 16.48 -0.24
N LEU A 10 -10.64 15.23 0.16
CA LEU A 10 -10.69 14.07 -0.74
C LEU A 10 -11.87 14.18 -1.72
N ILE A 11 -13.01 14.73 -1.26
CA ILE A 11 -14.19 14.96 -2.11
C ILE A 11 -13.92 16.00 -3.21
N SER A 12 -13.09 17.03 -2.95
CA SER A 12 -12.81 18.08 -3.94
C SER A 12 -11.90 17.60 -5.08
N VAL A 13 -11.17 16.51 -4.90
CA VAL A 13 -10.32 15.93 -5.94
C VAL A 13 -11.16 15.15 -6.95
N SER A 14 -12.18 14.41 -6.50
CA SER A 14 -13.10 13.66 -7.38
C SER A 14 -13.98 14.56 -8.25
N LEU A 15 -14.29 15.79 -7.82
CA LEU A 15 -15.16 16.72 -8.55
C LEU A 15 -14.42 17.59 -9.58
N MET A 16 -13.09 17.61 -9.58
CA MET A 16 -12.31 18.45 -10.51
C MET A 16 -11.88 17.76 -11.80
N SER A 17 -12.04 16.44 -11.92
CA SER A 17 -11.66 15.67 -13.11
C SER A 17 -12.67 15.71 -14.26
N ALA A 18 -13.85 16.28 -14.07
CA ALA A 18 -14.97 16.23 -15.03
C ALA A 18 -14.99 17.33 -16.11
N SER A 19 -13.92 18.09 -16.35
CA SER A 19 -13.95 19.12 -17.41
C SER A 19 -12.58 19.42 -17.99
N LEU A 20 -12.20 18.64 -19.01
CA LEU A 20 -11.34 19.12 -20.08
C LEU A 20 -11.46 18.18 -21.30
N CYS A 21 -12.50 18.41 -22.11
CA CYS A 21 -12.53 17.94 -23.49
C CYS A 21 -11.41 18.62 -24.28
N TYR A 22 -10.65 17.79 -24.96
CA TYR A 22 -9.61 18.14 -25.92
C TYR A 22 -10.20 18.87 -27.13
N ALA A 23 -9.57 19.96 -27.53
CA ALA A 23 -9.60 20.48 -28.89
C ALA A 23 -8.21 20.27 -29.50
N SER A 24 -8.14 19.36 -30.47
CA SER A 24 -6.98 19.14 -31.33
C SER A 24 -7.17 19.92 -32.64
N GLU A 25 -6.23 20.77 -32.99
CA GLU A 25 -5.91 21.18 -34.36
C GLU A 25 -4.39 21.38 -34.38
N GLY A 26 -3.57 20.84 -35.20
CA GLY A 26 -3.58 20.43 -36.59
C GLY A 26 -2.47 21.17 -37.33
N GLN A 27 -1.62 20.40 -38.06
CA GLN A 27 -0.65 20.81 -39.10
C GLN A 27 0.73 21.29 -38.60
N GLY A 28 1.85 20.89 -39.18
CA GLY A 28 2.18 20.12 -40.39
C GLY A 28 3.66 20.17 -40.66
N MET A 29 4.13 19.11 -41.34
CA MET A 29 5.23 18.94 -42.28
C MET A 29 6.61 19.62 -42.07
N LEU A 30 7.68 18.89 -42.08
CA LEU A 30 8.59 18.48 -43.18
C LEU A 30 9.92 17.92 -42.63
N SER A 31 10.29 16.78 -43.15
CA SER A 31 11.66 16.18 -43.13
C SER A 31 12.55 16.81 -44.23
N PRO A 32 13.79 16.36 -44.51
CA PRO A 32 14.69 15.40 -43.87
C PRO A 32 16.16 15.87 -43.81
N SER A 33 17.07 15.14 -43.20
CA SER A 33 18.31 14.58 -43.83
C SER A 33 19.37 14.12 -42.82
N THR A 34 19.72 12.88 -42.99
CA THR A 34 21.04 12.22 -43.14
C THR A 34 22.15 12.45 -42.10
N GLY A 35 22.58 11.30 -41.56
CA GLY A 35 23.99 11.05 -41.48
C GLY A 35 24.54 10.37 -40.21
N SER A 36 24.81 9.07 -40.38
CA SER A 36 26.01 8.33 -39.93
C SER A 36 26.19 7.97 -38.47
N SER A 37 26.09 6.67 -38.24
CA SER A 37 26.89 5.74 -37.41
C SER A 37 27.89 6.32 -36.42
N ASP A 38 27.75 5.89 -35.16
CA ASP A 38 28.77 5.02 -34.53
C ASP A 38 28.26 4.36 -33.26
N SER A 39 28.54 3.09 -33.16
CA SER A 39 28.30 2.19 -32.06
C SER A 39 29.16 2.51 -30.84
N VAL A 40 28.63 2.52 -29.60
CA VAL A 40 29.36 2.10 -28.39
C VAL A 40 28.40 1.59 -27.32
N PHE A 41 28.62 0.35 -26.97
CA PHE A 41 28.40 -0.40 -25.71
C PHE A 41 27.34 0.05 -24.70
N GLY A 42 26.51 -0.90 -24.38
CA GLY A 42 25.50 -0.93 -23.37
C GLY A 42 26.01 -0.71 -21.94
N GLY A 43 25.27 0.07 -21.24
CA GLY A 43 25.11 0.05 -19.82
C GLY A 43 23.62 -0.07 -19.57
N SER A 44 23.20 -1.23 -19.09
CA SER A 44 21.87 -1.41 -18.54
C SER A 44 21.84 -0.63 -17.23
N SER A 45 21.45 0.62 -17.29
CA SER A 45 20.95 1.33 -16.12
C SER A 45 19.47 0.95 -16.03
N SER A 46 19.08 0.28 -14.96
CA SER A 46 17.69 0.25 -14.53
C SER A 46 17.26 1.71 -14.35
N ASP A 47 16.49 2.19 -15.29
CA ASP A 47 15.85 3.49 -15.23
C ASP A 47 14.70 3.33 -14.21
N GLU A 48 15.00 3.47 -12.92
CA GLU A 48 13.98 3.73 -11.93
C GLU A 48 13.46 5.14 -12.24
N SER A 49 12.36 5.20 -12.98
CA SER A 49 11.71 6.48 -13.26
C SER A 49 11.20 7.05 -11.93
N GLU A 50 11.68 8.23 -11.57
CA GLU A 50 11.13 8.99 -10.43
C GLU A 50 9.60 9.07 -10.53
N PRO A 51 8.86 8.94 -9.40
CA PRO A 51 7.41 8.97 -9.41
C PRO A 51 6.86 10.25 -10.05
N VAL A 52 5.91 10.10 -10.97
CA VAL A 52 5.31 11.21 -11.71
C VAL A 52 4.24 11.89 -10.86
N THR A 53 4.59 13.01 -10.23
CA THR A 53 3.62 13.82 -9.46
C THR A 53 3.06 14.94 -10.31
N ASP A 54 1.78 14.91 -10.62
CA ASP A 54 1.12 15.99 -11.34
C ASP A 54 0.84 17.22 -10.45
N ALA A 55 0.48 18.37 -11.05
CA ALA A 55 0.24 19.61 -10.32
C ALA A 55 -0.98 19.50 -9.35
N ARG A 56 -1.92 18.59 -9.59
CA ARG A 56 -3.12 18.42 -8.75
C ARG A 56 -2.76 17.64 -7.50
N LEU A 57 -2.04 16.53 -7.68
CA LEU A 57 -1.55 15.72 -6.58
C LEU A 57 -0.58 16.54 -5.70
N GLN A 58 0.35 17.29 -6.31
CA GLN A 58 1.24 18.18 -5.57
C GLN A 58 0.47 19.23 -4.74
N ALA A 59 -0.58 19.82 -5.31
CA ALA A 59 -1.42 20.78 -4.58
C ALA A 59 -2.18 20.12 -3.42
N LEU A 60 -2.60 18.85 -3.57
CA LEU A 60 -3.21 18.05 -2.52
C LEU A 60 -2.21 17.75 -1.39
N LEU A 61 -1.03 17.24 -1.74
CA LEU A 61 0.04 16.94 -0.78
C LEU A 61 0.45 18.18 0.02
N ASN A 62 0.61 19.34 -0.63
CA ASN A 62 0.93 20.60 0.05
C ASN A 62 -0.13 21.00 1.08
N LYS A 63 -1.39 20.73 0.80
CA LYS A 63 -2.49 21.02 1.73
C LYS A 63 -2.54 20.00 2.87
N LEU A 64 -2.34 18.70 2.58
CA LEU A 64 -2.26 17.66 3.59
C LEU A 64 -1.12 17.94 4.57
N GLN A 65 0.05 18.35 4.07
CA GLN A 65 1.20 18.69 4.91
C GLN A 65 0.90 19.73 5.99
N VAL A 66 0.05 20.71 5.67
CA VAL A 66 -0.37 21.76 6.64
C VAL A 66 -1.43 21.24 7.62
N GLN A 67 -2.17 20.18 7.25
CA GLN A 67 -3.29 19.65 8.04
C GLN A 67 -2.90 18.46 8.90
N LEU A 68 -1.79 17.78 8.61
CA LEU A 68 -1.32 16.68 9.44
C LEU A 68 -1.06 17.16 10.87
N PRO A 69 -1.57 16.46 11.90
CA PRO A 69 -1.41 16.85 13.29
C PRO A 69 -0.01 16.49 13.82
N THR A 70 1.00 17.22 13.36
CA THR A 70 2.41 16.98 13.69
C THR A 70 2.75 17.25 15.15
N ASP A 71 1.89 17.91 15.87
CA ASP A 71 1.93 18.07 17.34
C ASP A 71 1.46 16.80 18.08
N ASN A 72 0.79 15.89 17.38
CA ASN A 72 0.30 14.61 17.93
C ASN A 72 1.21 13.40 17.56
N GLY A 73 2.29 13.59 16.84
CA GLY A 73 3.19 12.50 16.44
C GLY A 73 3.77 12.67 15.03
N SER A 74 4.40 11.62 14.53
CA SER A 74 4.96 11.58 13.18
C SER A 74 3.97 10.96 12.20
N TRP A 75 3.90 11.50 10.99
CA TRP A 75 2.95 11.07 9.96
C TRP A 75 3.66 10.88 8.62
N SER A 76 3.29 9.85 7.90
CA SER A 76 3.65 9.62 6.50
C SER A 76 2.38 9.37 5.68
N VAL A 77 2.35 9.88 4.45
CA VAL A 77 1.21 9.74 3.53
C VAL A 77 1.75 9.40 2.15
N TYR A 78 1.07 8.51 1.43
CA TYR A 78 1.32 8.26 0.02
C TYR A 78 -0.02 8.14 -0.72
N ILE A 79 -0.09 8.69 -1.93
CA ILE A 79 -1.29 8.70 -2.76
C ILE A 79 -0.90 8.36 -4.19
N CYS A 80 -1.62 7.40 -4.81
CA CYS A 80 -1.51 7.10 -6.23
C CYS A 80 -2.87 7.30 -6.88
N ASP A 81 -2.90 8.02 -8.00
CA ASP A 81 -4.04 8.10 -8.92
C ASP A 81 -3.88 6.96 -9.93
N LEU A 82 -4.62 5.88 -9.75
CA LEU A 82 -4.44 4.66 -10.54
C LEU A 82 -4.71 4.84 -12.04
N PRO A 83 -5.77 5.57 -12.47
CA PRO A 83 -5.99 5.85 -13.88
C PRO A 83 -4.99 6.84 -14.49
N GLY A 84 -4.47 7.76 -13.67
CA GLY A 84 -3.60 8.86 -14.11
C GLY A 84 -2.10 8.56 -13.99
N GLU A 85 -1.73 7.43 -13.41
CA GLU A 85 -0.33 7.05 -13.14
C GLU A 85 0.45 8.15 -12.38
N SER A 86 -0.25 9.00 -11.62
CA SER A 86 0.34 10.07 -10.84
C SER A 86 0.42 9.66 -9.38
N GLU A 87 1.59 9.76 -8.79
CA GLU A 87 1.81 9.36 -7.42
C GLU A 87 2.76 10.27 -6.64
N GLY A 88 2.70 10.23 -5.33
CA GLY A 88 3.59 10.98 -4.47
C GLY A 88 3.21 10.92 -3.00
N GLY A 89 4.12 11.32 -2.15
CA GLY A 89 3.96 11.21 -0.71
C GLY A 89 4.54 12.35 0.09
N LEU A 90 4.31 12.27 1.39
CA LEU A 90 4.85 13.16 2.42
C LEU A 90 5.58 12.33 3.47
N ASN A 91 6.78 12.79 3.87
CA ASN A 91 7.55 12.20 4.95
C ASN A 91 7.86 10.72 4.68
N ALA A 92 8.58 10.46 3.60
CA ALA A 92 9.09 9.13 3.24
C ALA A 92 9.91 8.49 4.37
N GLY A 93 10.01 7.18 4.32
CA GLY A 93 10.82 6.37 5.20
C GLY A 93 10.01 5.42 6.08
N SER A 94 10.75 4.50 6.68
CA SER A 94 10.20 3.40 7.45
C SER A 94 9.56 3.85 8.75
N MET A 95 8.34 3.35 9.02
CA MET A 95 7.58 3.58 10.24
C MET A 95 7.08 2.26 10.82
N GLN A 96 6.67 2.23 12.09
CA GLN A 96 6.06 1.04 12.69
C GLN A 96 4.83 0.61 11.89
N SER A 97 4.87 -0.59 11.33
CA SER A 97 3.78 -1.10 10.47
C SER A 97 2.54 -1.48 11.25
N ALA A 98 2.68 -1.81 12.54
CA ALA A 98 1.62 -2.49 13.27
C ALA A 98 1.07 -3.68 12.43
N SER A 99 -0.26 -3.78 12.27
CA SER A 99 -0.87 -4.87 11.49
C SER A 99 -0.81 -4.68 9.97
N LEU A 100 -0.18 -3.62 9.43
CA LEU A 100 0.07 -3.53 7.98
C LEU A 100 1.10 -4.56 7.50
N ILE A 101 1.97 -5.08 8.38
CA ILE A 101 2.88 -6.20 8.05
C ILE A 101 2.12 -7.43 7.51
N LYS A 102 0.82 -7.56 7.82
CA LYS A 102 -0.04 -8.65 7.33
C LYS A 102 -0.30 -8.59 5.83
N LEU A 103 -0.12 -7.43 5.18
CA LEU A 103 -0.12 -7.33 3.72
C LEU A 103 1.00 -8.21 3.14
N TYR A 104 2.20 -8.07 3.65
CA TYR A 104 3.38 -8.79 3.16
C TYR A 104 3.40 -10.25 3.61
N ILE A 105 2.83 -10.58 4.78
CA ILE A 105 2.59 -11.98 5.17
C ILE A 105 1.63 -12.62 4.15
N MET A 106 0.55 -11.94 3.76
CA MET A 106 -0.40 -12.40 2.75
C MET A 106 0.29 -12.63 1.41
N GLY A 107 1.09 -11.68 0.93
CA GLY A 107 1.86 -11.79 -0.31
C GLY A 107 2.79 -13.00 -0.29
N ALA A 108 3.61 -13.15 0.75
CA ALA A 108 4.54 -14.27 0.90
C ALA A 108 3.84 -15.63 0.96
N VAL A 109 2.64 -15.70 1.57
CA VAL A 109 1.83 -16.93 1.61
C VAL A 109 1.30 -17.27 0.22
N TYR A 110 0.78 -16.29 -0.53
CA TYR A 110 0.28 -16.53 -1.87
C TYR A 110 1.40 -16.86 -2.87
N GLU A 111 2.60 -16.29 -2.73
CA GLU A 111 3.76 -16.67 -3.55
C GLU A 111 4.13 -18.15 -3.40
N GLN A 112 3.90 -18.75 -2.22
CA GLN A 112 4.16 -20.15 -1.91
C GLN A 112 2.88 -20.98 -1.72
N TYR A 113 1.74 -20.49 -2.20
CA TYR A 113 0.41 -20.98 -1.87
C TYR A 113 0.24 -22.49 -2.06
N ASP A 114 0.57 -23.01 -3.25
CA ASP A 114 0.41 -24.43 -3.57
C ASP A 114 1.22 -25.34 -2.61
N THR A 115 2.42 -24.90 -2.24
CA THR A 115 3.27 -25.64 -1.28
C THR A 115 2.65 -25.65 0.12
N ILE A 116 2.18 -24.49 0.58
CA ILE A 116 1.61 -24.33 1.91
C ILE A 116 0.29 -25.09 2.06
N ILE A 117 -0.62 -24.97 1.08
CA ILE A 117 -1.90 -25.72 1.11
C ILE A 117 -1.72 -27.23 0.99
N SER A 118 -0.70 -27.69 0.27
CA SER A 118 -0.35 -29.10 0.20
C SER A 118 0.08 -29.68 1.56
N GLN A 119 0.74 -28.86 2.38
CA GLN A 119 1.29 -29.29 3.66
C GLN A 119 0.31 -29.11 4.83
N TYR A 120 -0.42 -27.99 4.87
CA TYR A 120 -1.26 -27.60 6.00
C TYR A 120 -2.76 -27.67 5.70
N GLY A 121 -3.13 -27.90 4.45
CA GLY A 121 -4.52 -28.01 4.00
C GLY A 121 -5.12 -26.68 3.57
N LYS A 122 -5.75 -26.68 2.40
CA LYS A 122 -6.33 -25.47 1.77
C LYS A 122 -7.29 -24.72 2.68
N GLU A 123 -8.26 -25.44 3.30
CA GLU A 123 -9.28 -24.83 4.15
C GLU A 123 -8.68 -24.11 5.37
N ALA A 124 -7.64 -24.67 5.99
CA ALA A 124 -6.97 -24.08 7.13
C ALA A 124 -6.23 -22.80 6.74
N VAL A 125 -5.48 -22.84 5.62
CA VAL A 125 -4.72 -21.68 5.11
C VAL A 125 -5.66 -20.56 4.68
N ASP A 126 -6.70 -20.84 3.91
CA ASP A 126 -7.68 -19.85 3.46
C ASP A 126 -8.42 -19.20 4.64
N SER A 127 -8.81 -19.99 5.65
CA SER A 127 -9.45 -19.47 6.85
C SER A 127 -8.52 -18.56 7.66
N ALA A 128 -7.23 -18.92 7.74
CA ALA A 128 -6.23 -18.09 8.41
C ALA A 128 -5.98 -16.77 7.65
N LEU A 129 -5.83 -16.83 6.33
CA LEU A 129 -5.71 -15.64 5.46
C LEU A 129 -6.92 -14.72 5.62
N TYR A 130 -8.13 -15.30 5.56
CA TYR A 130 -9.37 -14.54 5.73
C TYR A 130 -9.41 -13.82 7.08
N SER A 131 -9.19 -14.52 8.18
CA SER A 131 -9.22 -13.92 9.52
C SER A 131 -8.09 -12.90 9.73
N MET A 132 -6.88 -13.21 9.25
CA MET A 132 -5.73 -12.29 9.33
C MET A 132 -6.03 -10.95 8.66
N ILE A 133 -6.68 -10.94 7.51
CA ILE A 133 -6.92 -9.69 6.75
C ILE A 133 -8.22 -9.03 7.20
N THR A 134 -9.34 -9.76 7.28
CA THR A 134 -10.67 -9.15 7.45
C THR A 134 -10.95 -8.64 8.86
N VAL A 135 -10.43 -9.31 9.89
CA VAL A 135 -10.58 -8.91 11.30
C VAL A 135 -9.23 -8.59 11.97
N SER A 136 -8.15 -8.68 11.20
CA SER A 136 -6.78 -8.43 11.70
C SER A 136 -6.34 -9.40 12.79
N ASP A 137 -6.71 -10.68 12.69
CA ASP A 137 -6.35 -11.70 13.67
C ASP A 137 -4.84 -11.90 13.75
N ASN A 138 -4.30 -11.86 14.98
CA ASN A 138 -2.85 -11.97 15.21
C ASN A 138 -2.37 -13.41 15.28
N ASP A 139 -3.20 -14.32 15.82
CA ASP A 139 -2.85 -15.73 15.95
C ASP A 139 -2.84 -16.39 14.56
N CYS A 140 -3.80 -16.04 13.70
CA CYS A 140 -3.80 -16.46 12.30
C CYS A 140 -2.56 -15.94 11.54
N ALA A 141 -2.15 -14.69 11.76
CA ALA A 141 -0.93 -14.15 11.17
C ALA A 141 0.32 -14.94 11.62
N ASN A 142 0.44 -15.20 12.92
CA ASN A 142 1.56 -15.97 13.47
C ASN A 142 1.56 -17.43 12.98
N THR A 143 0.38 -18.03 12.81
CA THR A 143 0.23 -19.37 12.22
C THR A 143 0.76 -19.39 10.79
N LEU A 144 0.35 -18.45 9.94
CA LEU A 144 0.82 -18.36 8.56
C LEU A 144 2.32 -18.10 8.46
N VAL A 145 2.88 -17.27 9.34
CA VAL A 145 4.35 -17.09 9.43
C VAL A 145 5.04 -18.38 9.84
N ASN A 146 4.47 -19.14 10.77
CA ASN A 146 5.01 -20.43 11.16
C ASN A 146 4.96 -21.46 10.02
N ASP A 147 3.87 -21.46 9.26
CA ASP A 147 3.67 -22.33 8.09
C ASP A 147 4.66 -22.02 6.97
N LEU A 148 4.90 -20.73 6.67
CA LEU A 148 5.94 -20.25 5.74
C LEU A 148 7.34 -20.79 6.13
N GLY A 149 7.60 -20.94 7.39
CA GLY A 149 8.88 -21.46 7.93
C GLY A 149 8.87 -22.96 8.21
N ASN A 150 7.93 -23.74 7.73
CA ASN A 150 7.80 -25.18 8.00
C ASN A 150 7.82 -25.52 9.50
N GLY A 151 7.08 -24.76 10.30
CA GLY A 151 7.02 -24.92 11.74
C GLY A 151 8.09 -24.13 12.51
N ASN A 152 8.87 -23.28 11.84
CA ASN A 152 9.88 -22.41 12.44
C ASN A 152 9.55 -20.92 12.17
N SER A 153 9.05 -20.23 13.17
CA SER A 153 8.64 -18.83 13.05
C SER A 153 9.78 -17.88 12.62
N SER A 154 11.04 -18.17 13.02
CA SER A 154 12.18 -17.35 12.57
C SER A 154 12.45 -17.52 11.08
N ALA A 155 12.36 -18.75 10.56
CA ALA A 155 12.44 -19.00 9.12
C ALA A 155 11.26 -18.38 8.36
N GLY A 156 10.06 -18.40 8.96
CA GLY A 156 8.87 -17.74 8.37
C GLY A 156 9.01 -16.23 8.29
N MET A 157 9.50 -15.57 9.33
CA MET A 157 9.80 -14.13 9.28
C MET A 157 10.86 -13.80 8.21
N GLN A 158 11.88 -14.67 8.05
CA GLN A 158 12.86 -14.51 6.97
C GLN A 158 12.22 -14.68 5.59
N ALA A 159 11.25 -15.59 5.43
CA ALA A 159 10.51 -15.74 4.17
C ALA A 159 9.71 -14.48 3.84
N VAL A 160 9.02 -13.87 4.82
CA VAL A 160 8.34 -12.57 4.63
C VAL A 160 9.34 -11.48 4.24
N ASN A 161 10.48 -11.39 4.91
CA ASN A 161 11.51 -10.40 4.57
C ASN A 161 12.12 -10.63 3.18
N SER A 162 12.31 -11.89 2.78
CA SER A 162 12.78 -12.23 1.43
C SER A 162 11.76 -11.84 0.36
N PHE A 163 10.48 -12.08 0.61
CA PHE A 163 9.39 -11.59 -0.25
C PHE A 163 9.47 -10.06 -0.41
N CYS A 164 9.56 -9.30 0.69
CA CYS A 164 9.67 -7.85 0.61
C CYS A 164 10.89 -7.40 -0.23
N GLN A 165 12.05 -8.02 -0.03
CA GLN A 165 13.25 -7.68 -0.80
C GLN A 165 13.13 -8.02 -2.29
N THR A 166 12.52 -9.16 -2.61
CA THR A 166 12.35 -9.61 -4.00
C THR A 166 11.43 -8.68 -4.77
N HIS A 167 10.40 -8.16 -4.11
CA HIS A 167 9.40 -7.26 -4.72
C HIS A 167 9.73 -5.77 -4.52
N GLY A 168 10.91 -5.42 -4.03
CA GLY A 168 11.35 -4.02 -3.95
C GLY A 168 10.84 -3.23 -2.73
N TYR A 169 10.13 -3.87 -1.79
CA TYR A 169 9.64 -3.21 -0.56
C TYR A 169 10.79 -3.04 0.45
N THR A 170 11.67 -2.08 0.16
CA THR A 170 12.98 -1.94 0.84
C THR A 170 12.89 -1.36 2.25
N ASP A 171 11.83 -0.64 2.56
CA ASP A 171 11.55 -0.05 3.88
C ASP A 171 10.70 -0.97 4.78
N THR A 172 10.34 -2.17 4.27
CA THR A 172 9.49 -3.13 4.97
C THR A 172 10.30 -4.27 5.56
N SER A 173 10.03 -4.56 6.83
CA SER A 173 10.68 -5.69 7.52
C SER A 173 9.82 -6.25 8.65
N MET A 174 9.86 -7.59 8.81
CA MET A 174 9.27 -8.29 9.93
C MET A 174 10.36 -8.69 10.92
N GLY A 175 10.40 -8.03 12.09
CA GLY A 175 11.39 -8.27 13.14
C GLY A 175 10.87 -9.08 14.33
N ARG A 176 9.54 -9.26 14.45
CA ARG A 176 8.90 -10.05 15.51
C ARG A 176 7.54 -10.61 15.09
N LEU A 177 7.10 -11.67 15.76
CA LEU A 177 5.72 -12.14 15.66
C LEU A 177 4.73 -11.10 16.23
N LEU A 178 3.50 -11.14 15.79
CA LEU A 178 2.44 -10.27 16.33
C LEU A 178 2.25 -10.57 17.82
N LEU A 179 2.04 -9.53 18.61
CA LEU A 179 1.92 -9.58 20.08
C LEU A 179 3.19 -10.02 20.84
N ALA A 180 4.28 -10.36 20.17
CA ALA A 180 5.54 -10.62 20.85
C ALA A 180 6.14 -9.33 21.45
N ASP A 181 7.03 -9.48 22.41
CA ASP A 181 7.73 -8.37 23.04
C ASP A 181 8.61 -7.62 22.04
N THR A 182 8.62 -6.28 22.12
CA THR A 182 9.37 -5.40 21.21
C THR A 182 10.86 -5.31 21.54
N SER A 183 11.31 -5.92 22.62
CA SER A 183 12.74 -5.89 23.05
C SER A 183 13.71 -6.52 22.04
N THR A 184 13.21 -7.39 21.15
CA THR A 184 14.00 -8.09 20.13
C THR A 184 13.87 -7.49 18.73
N GLY A 185 13.04 -6.48 18.53
CA GLY A 185 12.75 -5.84 17.26
C GLY A 185 11.30 -5.45 17.12
N ASP A 186 10.96 -4.80 16.02
CA ASP A 186 9.58 -4.49 15.65
C ASP A 186 9.36 -4.70 14.15
N ASN A 187 8.12 -4.52 13.70
CA ASN A 187 7.73 -4.62 12.30
C ASN A 187 7.61 -3.22 11.71
N TYR A 188 8.21 -3.02 10.56
CA TYR A 188 8.28 -1.74 9.89
C TYR A 188 7.75 -1.81 8.46
N THR A 189 7.33 -0.68 7.91
CA THR A 189 6.98 -0.47 6.50
C THR A 189 7.02 1.03 6.18
N SER A 190 7.00 1.40 4.91
CA SER A 190 6.79 2.77 4.47
C SER A 190 5.40 2.96 3.86
N ALA A 191 4.97 4.21 3.71
CA ALA A 191 3.72 4.50 3.02
C ALA A 191 3.81 4.18 1.52
N GLU A 192 4.99 4.32 0.94
CA GLU A 192 5.31 3.98 -0.44
C GLU A 192 5.26 2.47 -0.66
N ASP A 193 5.99 1.65 0.13
CA ASP A 193 5.93 0.18 0.04
C ASP A 193 4.49 -0.36 0.16
N CYS A 194 3.68 0.23 1.06
CA CYS A 194 2.26 -0.13 1.16
C CYS A 194 1.47 0.24 -0.11
N ALA A 195 1.76 1.39 -0.70
CA ALA A 195 1.08 1.83 -1.90
C ALA A 195 1.47 0.96 -3.10
N ASP A 196 2.75 0.62 -3.25
CA ASP A 196 3.23 -0.26 -4.32
C ASP A 196 2.62 -1.66 -4.21
N PHE A 197 2.57 -2.23 -3.01
CA PHE A 197 1.87 -3.50 -2.79
C PHE A 197 0.38 -3.44 -3.18
N LEU A 198 -0.30 -2.33 -2.87
CA LEU A 198 -1.71 -2.16 -3.22
C LEU A 198 -1.94 -1.90 -4.71
N LYS A 199 -1.01 -1.24 -5.41
CA LYS A 199 -1.03 -1.08 -6.87
C LYS A 199 -0.94 -2.44 -7.56
N GLU A 200 0.01 -3.29 -7.14
CA GLU A 200 0.16 -4.66 -7.64
C GLU A 200 -1.12 -5.48 -7.47
N ILE A 201 -1.82 -5.34 -6.36
CA ILE A 201 -3.10 -6.04 -6.13
C ILE A 201 -4.24 -5.46 -6.99
N TYR A 202 -4.24 -4.15 -7.23
CA TYR A 202 -5.27 -3.50 -8.04
C TYR A 202 -5.21 -3.92 -9.49
N ASP A 203 -4.03 -4.07 -10.04
CA ASP A 203 -3.77 -4.45 -11.42
C ASP A 203 -3.82 -5.98 -11.62
N GLU A 204 -4.98 -6.56 -11.25
CA GLU A 204 -5.19 -8.01 -11.19
C GLU A 204 -4.78 -8.76 -12.46
N GLU A 205 -4.86 -8.13 -13.65
CA GLU A 205 -4.58 -8.76 -14.95
C GLU A 205 -3.10 -8.69 -15.33
N ASP A 206 -2.41 -7.61 -14.97
CA ASP A 206 -1.00 -7.36 -15.29
C ASP A 206 -0.06 -7.55 -14.09
N SER A 207 -0.62 -7.94 -12.92
CA SER A 207 0.14 -8.15 -11.68
C SER A 207 1.14 -9.31 -11.78
N ASP A 208 2.31 -9.11 -11.20
CA ASP A 208 3.29 -10.17 -10.94
C ASP A 208 2.82 -11.17 -9.86
N PHE A 209 1.74 -10.84 -9.12
CA PHE A 209 1.15 -11.71 -8.12
C PHE A 209 0.15 -12.69 -8.72
N SER A 210 0.45 -13.97 -8.70
CA SER A 210 -0.43 -15.03 -9.23
C SER A 210 -1.81 -15.09 -8.55
N HIS A 211 -1.98 -14.46 -7.38
CA HIS A 211 -3.21 -14.42 -6.58
C HIS A 211 -3.66 -12.98 -6.26
N ALA A 212 -3.35 -11.99 -7.11
CA ALA A 212 -3.74 -10.60 -6.89
C ALA A 212 -5.24 -10.45 -6.62
N SER A 213 -6.09 -11.11 -7.41
CA SER A 213 -7.56 -11.06 -7.25
C SER A 213 -8.04 -11.64 -5.92
N ASP A 214 -7.41 -12.71 -5.42
CA ASP A 214 -7.73 -13.30 -4.11
C ASP A 214 -7.35 -12.35 -2.97
N MET A 215 -6.15 -11.75 -3.05
CA MET A 215 -5.68 -10.75 -2.09
C MET A 215 -6.59 -9.51 -2.07
N TYR A 216 -6.98 -9.03 -3.26
CA TYR A 216 -7.90 -7.89 -3.38
C TYR A 216 -9.28 -8.21 -2.81
N ALA A 217 -9.80 -9.42 -3.04
CA ALA A 217 -11.06 -9.87 -2.45
C ALA A 217 -11.01 -9.86 -0.90
N LEU A 218 -9.90 -10.30 -0.30
CA LEU A 218 -9.70 -10.24 1.15
C LEU A 218 -9.70 -8.81 1.69
N LEU A 219 -9.03 -7.87 1.01
CA LEU A 219 -9.03 -6.46 1.40
C LEU A 219 -10.42 -5.82 1.25
N LYS A 220 -11.19 -6.18 0.22
CA LYS A 220 -12.60 -5.75 0.05
C LYS A 220 -13.50 -6.26 1.19
N ALA A 221 -13.18 -7.41 1.78
CA ALA A 221 -13.92 -8.02 2.88
C ALA A 221 -13.53 -7.49 4.28
N GLN A 222 -12.62 -6.50 4.38
CA GLN A 222 -12.20 -5.89 5.64
C GLN A 222 -13.39 -5.35 6.44
N THR A 223 -13.48 -5.73 7.72
CA THR A 223 -14.57 -5.32 8.62
C THR A 223 -14.25 -4.10 9.49
N ARG A 224 -12.97 -3.76 9.65
CA ARG A 224 -12.54 -2.58 10.39
C ARG A 224 -12.67 -1.33 9.51
N ARG A 225 -13.76 -0.58 9.70
CA ARG A 225 -14.20 0.53 8.84
C ARG A 225 -14.11 1.90 9.53
N ASN A 226 -13.34 2.01 10.62
CA ASN A 226 -13.33 3.19 11.50
C ASN A 226 -12.30 4.27 11.11
N LYS A 227 -11.46 4.05 10.09
CA LYS A 227 -10.41 4.99 9.63
C LYS A 227 -10.75 5.56 8.25
N ILE A 228 -9.98 5.30 7.20
CA ILE A 228 -10.26 5.80 5.84
C ILE A 228 -11.73 5.62 5.45
N PRO A 229 -12.34 4.42 5.58
CA PRO A 229 -13.74 4.25 5.17
C PRO A 229 -14.74 5.12 5.95
N ALA A 230 -14.46 5.43 7.22
CA ALA A 230 -15.34 6.25 8.05
C ALA A 230 -15.33 7.75 7.66
N GLN A 231 -14.36 8.18 6.89
CA GLN A 231 -14.18 9.58 6.50
C GLN A 231 -14.67 9.87 5.07
N LEU A 232 -15.04 8.84 4.30
CA LEU A 232 -15.45 8.95 2.90
C LEU A 232 -16.95 9.17 2.76
N PRO A 233 -17.42 9.76 1.64
CA PRO A 233 -18.82 9.86 1.31
C PRO A 233 -19.49 8.49 1.27
N GLN A 234 -20.81 8.50 1.52
CA GLN A 234 -21.60 7.28 1.38
C GLN A 234 -21.54 6.76 -0.06
N GLY A 235 -21.23 5.49 -0.23
CA GLY A 235 -21.15 4.81 -1.53
C GLY A 235 -19.73 4.61 -2.06
N VAL A 236 -18.75 5.32 -1.54
CA VAL A 236 -17.33 5.04 -1.89
C VAL A 236 -16.92 3.72 -1.28
N LYS A 237 -16.38 2.83 -2.12
CA LYS A 237 -15.89 1.51 -1.69
C LYS A 237 -14.40 1.58 -1.40
N VAL A 238 -13.98 0.84 -0.37
CA VAL A 238 -12.59 0.77 0.05
C VAL A 238 -12.21 -0.67 0.34
N ALA A 239 -11.13 -1.11 -0.29
CA ALA A 239 -10.41 -2.32 0.07
C ALA A 239 -9.20 -1.88 0.92
N ASN A 240 -9.13 -2.26 2.19
CA ASN A 240 -8.11 -1.71 3.08
C ASN A 240 -7.58 -2.69 4.12
N LYS A 241 -6.43 -2.34 4.68
CA LYS A 241 -5.87 -2.96 5.88
C LYS A 241 -5.51 -1.90 6.89
N THR A 242 -5.96 -2.08 8.14
CA THR A 242 -5.61 -1.20 9.27
C THR A 242 -4.44 -1.74 10.07
N GLY A 243 -3.72 -0.84 10.76
CA GLY A 243 -2.70 -1.17 11.75
C GLY A 243 -2.85 -0.29 12.99
N GLU A 244 -2.77 -0.90 14.20
CA GLU A 244 -2.99 -0.19 15.46
C GLU A 244 -2.02 -0.70 16.53
N LEU A 245 -1.38 0.24 17.25
CA LEU A 245 -0.69 0.04 18.53
C LEU A 245 -1.15 1.15 19.48
N SER A 246 -0.58 1.19 20.67
CA SER A 246 -0.96 2.22 21.67
C SER A 246 -0.71 3.67 21.19
N ASP A 247 0.25 3.83 20.31
CA ASP A 247 0.72 5.11 19.76
C ASP A 247 0.90 5.10 18.23
N VAL A 248 0.22 4.17 17.54
CA VAL A 248 0.23 3.98 16.08
C VAL A 248 -1.20 3.82 15.56
N GLU A 249 -1.55 4.60 14.53
CA GLU A 249 -2.84 4.52 13.84
C GLU A 249 -2.61 4.57 12.32
N ASN A 250 -2.52 3.39 11.71
CA ASN A 250 -2.25 3.22 10.29
C ASN A 250 -3.49 2.75 9.53
N ASP A 251 -3.63 3.16 8.27
CA ASP A 251 -4.57 2.58 7.30
C ASP A 251 -4.02 2.70 5.89
N ALA A 252 -4.08 1.63 5.11
CA ALA A 252 -3.66 1.56 3.72
C ALA A 252 -4.80 0.96 2.90
N GLY A 253 -5.22 1.63 1.83
CA GLY A 253 -6.39 1.19 1.09
C GLY A 253 -6.49 1.68 -0.34
N ILE A 254 -7.25 0.91 -1.12
CA ILE A 254 -7.66 1.21 -2.49
C ILE A 254 -9.10 1.72 -2.43
N LEU A 255 -9.34 2.95 -2.87
CA LEU A 255 -10.67 3.47 -3.16
C LEU A 255 -11.01 3.03 -4.57
N TYR A 256 -12.14 2.37 -4.75
CA TYR A 256 -12.50 1.74 -6.03
C TYR A 256 -13.98 1.91 -6.40
N ASP A 257 -14.33 1.56 -7.65
CA ASP A 257 -15.66 1.77 -8.24
C ASP A 257 -16.07 3.25 -8.28
N SER A 258 -15.11 4.13 -8.52
CA SER A 258 -15.34 5.55 -8.73
C SER A 258 -14.80 5.99 -10.10
N GLU A 259 -14.99 7.25 -10.47
CA GLU A 259 -14.41 7.79 -11.71
C GLU A 259 -12.87 7.90 -11.61
N ASN A 260 -12.32 7.86 -10.38
CA ASN A 260 -10.89 7.94 -10.12
C ASN A 260 -10.59 6.99 -8.96
N ASP A 261 -10.06 5.84 -9.29
CA ASP A 261 -9.61 4.88 -8.28
C ASP A 261 -8.25 5.33 -7.74
N LEU A 262 -8.10 5.27 -6.43
CA LEU A 262 -6.94 5.81 -5.72
C LEU A 262 -6.38 4.80 -4.75
N VAL A 263 -5.06 4.69 -4.68
CA VAL A 263 -4.40 4.14 -3.48
C VAL A 263 -4.13 5.29 -2.51
N ILE A 264 -4.48 5.09 -1.25
CA ILE A 264 -4.21 6.05 -0.17
C ILE A 264 -3.63 5.31 1.03
N VAL A 265 -2.51 5.80 1.52
CA VAL A 265 -1.83 5.26 2.70
C VAL A 265 -1.60 6.37 3.70
N PHE A 266 -1.98 6.13 4.96
CA PHE A 266 -1.65 6.95 6.11
C PHE A 266 -0.93 6.11 7.16
N LEU A 267 0.28 6.51 7.51
CA LEU A 267 1.03 5.94 8.62
C LEU A 267 1.23 7.00 9.69
N SER A 268 1.19 6.56 10.96
CA SER A 268 1.50 7.41 12.09
C SER A 268 2.24 6.63 13.17
N GLN A 269 3.10 7.30 13.92
CA GLN A 269 3.80 6.72 15.07
C GLN A 269 4.14 7.78 16.11
N ASN A 270 4.45 7.33 17.32
CA ASN A 270 4.75 8.21 18.47
C ASN A 270 3.59 9.17 18.77
N LEU A 271 2.35 8.71 18.60
CA LEU A 271 1.17 9.50 18.86
C LEU A 271 1.04 9.80 20.36
N VAL A 272 0.92 11.08 20.70
CA VAL A 272 0.62 11.51 22.08
C VAL A 272 -0.81 11.13 22.47
N ASN A 273 -1.71 11.13 21.49
CA ASN A 273 -3.10 10.74 21.64
C ASN A 273 -3.60 10.00 20.39
N ALA A 274 -3.53 8.68 20.41
CA ALA A 274 -4.00 7.84 19.31
C ALA A 274 -5.50 8.01 19.00
N SER A 275 -6.33 8.34 20.00
CA SER A 275 -7.77 8.59 19.77
C SER A 275 -8.07 9.86 18.97
N ALA A 276 -7.09 10.75 18.81
CA ALA A 276 -7.20 11.98 18.04
C ALA A 276 -6.60 11.88 16.62
N ALA A 277 -6.07 10.71 16.26
CA ALA A 277 -5.47 10.43 14.95
C ALA A 277 -6.52 10.15 13.87
#